data_5531819c86eb6f06e04be8f5d16c8700
#
_entry.id   5531819c86eb6f06e04be8f5d16c8700
#
_cell.length_a   1.000
_cell.length_b   1.000
_cell.length_c   1.000
_cell.angle_alpha   90.00
_cell.angle_beta   90.00
_cell.angle_gamma   90.00
#
_symmetry.space_group_name_H-M   'P 1'
#
loop_
_entity.id
_entity.type
_entity.pdbx_description
1 polymer ?
#
loop_
_entity_poly.entity_id
_entity_poly.type
_entity_poly.pdbx_seq_one_letter_code
_entity_poly.pdbx_strand_id
1 'polypeptide(L)'
;AGYICDRIYNNKLVIKIGEQYNTPVINKNQNNLDDTITKYNKNVYCCEVPTDDGIIYVRRFGKGVWSGNSRHGQKGTIGMIYNNEDMPFNKEGVSPDIILNPHCIPSRMTLAHLIETILGKSCCEYGFHGDGTPFNNINPDDIGDILELAGFEKGGMEILYNGVTGEQMKANIFVGPTYYQRLKHMVEDKYHARSTGPKVRLTGQPSEGRTRDGGYRFGEMERDCMIAHGGASFLKEIMLDKSDNYRVYLCRKCGHMAN
;
A
#
# COMPACT_ATOMS: atom_id res chain seq x y z
N ALA A 1 -6.80 17.72 21.18
CA ALA A 1 -5.53 18.18 21.72
C ALA A 1 -4.41 17.49 20.92
N GLY A 2 -3.57 18.27 20.23
CA GLY A 2 -2.46 17.73 19.48
C GLY A 2 -1.26 17.44 20.37
N TYR A 3 -0.59 16.32 20.16
CA TYR A 3 0.63 15.97 20.88
C TYR A 3 1.83 16.33 20.02
N ILE A 4 2.83 16.99 20.63
CA ILE A 4 4.08 17.35 19.97
C ILE A 4 5.20 16.51 20.57
N CYS A 5 5.85 15.69 19.76
CA CYS A 5 7.04 14.97 20.16
C CYS A 5 8.27 15.86 19.95
N ASP A 6 8.86 16.40 21.00
CA ASP A 6 9.91 17.42 20.90
C ASP A 6 11.33 16.86 21.05
N ARG A 7 11.56 15.80 21.82
CA ARG A 7 12.90 15.21 22.02
C ARG A 7 12.87 13.80 22.56
N ILE A 8 13.88 13.03 22.21
CA ILE A 8 14.22 11.76 22.87
C ILE A 8 15.19 12.09 24.00
N TYR A 9 14.76 11.95 25.25
CA TYR A 9 15.59 12.06 26.42
C TYR A 9 15.79 10.68 27.05
N ASN A 10 17.04 10.28 27.27
CA ASN A 10 17.40 9.01 27.94
C ASN A 10 16.62 7.79 27.40
N ASN A 11 16.57 7.62 26.08
CA ASN A 11 15.84 6.55 25.40
C ASN A 11 14.30 6.53 25.66
N LYS A 12 13.73 7.60 26.20
CA LYS A 12 12.28 7.77 26.33
C LYS A 12 11.79 8.88 25.42
N LEU A 13 10.67 8.61 24.74
CA LEU A 13 9.97 9.61 23.95
C LEU A 13 9.25 10.55 24.90
N VAL A 14 9.58 11.84 24.86
CA VAL A 14 8.87 12.86 25.64
C VAL A 14 7.85 13.53 24.72
N ILE A 15 6.58 13.33 25.02
CA ILE A 15 5.46 13.94 24.30
C ILE A 15 5.03 15.18 25.07
N LYS A 16 5.13 16.34 24.46
CA LYS A 16 4.57 17.58 25.00
C LYS A 16 3.22 17.87 24.40
N ILE A 17 2.23 18.10 25.21
CA ILE A 17 0.91 18.56 24.81
C ILE A 17 0.95 20.06 24.60
N GLY A 18 0.68 20.54 23.41
CA GLY A 18 0.66 21.96 23.09
C GLY A 18 -0.65 22.34 22.39
N GLU A 19 -1.23 23.46 22.81
CA GLU A 19 -2.51 23.97 22.29
C GLU A 19 -2.39 24.79 20.98
N GLN A 20 -1.19 24.95 20.42
CA GLN A 20 -0.93 26.04 19.46
C GLN A 20 -1.10 25.71 17.98
N TYR A 21 -1.34 24.46 17.56
CA TYR A 21 -1.46 24.17 16.13
C TYR A 21 -2.61 23.20 15.82
N ASN A 22 -3.75 23.79 15.43
CA ASN A 22 -4.94 23.01 15.01
C ASN A 22 -4.90 22.49 13.57
N THR A 23 -3.91 22.88 12.77
CA THR A 23 -3.80 22.44 11.36
C THR A 23 -2.35 22.13 10.99
N PRO A 24 -2.09 21.00 10.31
CA PRO A 24 -0.75 20.70 9.82
C PRO A 24 -0.38 21.70 8.69
N VAL A 25 0.71 22.41 8.87
CA VAL A 25 1.24 23.29 7.83
C VAL A 25 2.39 22.58 7.14
N ILE A 26 2.15 22.13 5.91
CA ILE A 26 3.20 21.62 5.02
C ILE A 26 3.64 22.78 4.12
N ASN A 27 4.82 23.30 4.38
CA ASN A 27 5.36 24.39 3.55
C ASN A 27 6.09 23.81 2.33
N LYS A 28 5.45 23.84 1.16
CA LYS A 28 5.98 23.30 -0.10
C LYS A 28 7.18 24.08 -0.69
N ASN A 29 7.50 25.25 -0.16
CA ASN A 29 8.44 26.17 -0.78
C ASN A 29 9.86 26.13 -0.21
N GLN A 30 10.22 25.16 0.62
CA GLN A 30 11.59 24.98 1.05
C GLN A 30 12.18 23.73 0.44
N ASN A 31 13.03 23.92 -0.56
CA ASN A 31 13.77 22.92 -1.35
C ASN A 31 14.79 22.09 -0.58
N ASN A 32 14.59 21.81 0.70
CA ASN A 32 15.48 21.00 1.54
C ASN A 32 14.77 19.72 2.01
N LEU A 33 14.10 19.04 1.11
CA LEU A 33 13.77 17.63 1.25
C LEU A 33 14.90 16.84 0.58
N ASP A 34 16.09 16.93 1.17
CA ASP A 34 17.08 15.89 0.95
C ASP A 34 16.59 14.64 1.66
N ASP A 35 15.98 13.74 0.91
CA ASP A 35 15.75 12.35 1.30
C ASP A 35 17.11 11.64 1.38
N THR A 36 17.95 12.07 2.33
CA THR A 36 19.16 11.33 2.65
C THR A 36 18.75 10.08 3.40
N ILE A 37 18.80 8.96 2.71
CA ILE A 37 18.72 7.63 3.32
C ILE A 37 19.99 7.45 4.16
N THR A 38 19.98 7.91 5.39
CA THR A 38 21.01 7.59 6.35
C THR A 38 20.75 6.17 6.87
N LYS A 39 21.75 5.28 6.74
CA LYS A 39 21.70 3.98 7.42
C LYS A 39 21.55 4.24 8.92
N TYR A 40 20.35 3.96 9.42
CA TYR A 40 20.02 4.18 10.83
C TYR A 40 20.40 2.93 11.62
N ASN A 41 21.48 2.98 12.37
CA ASN A 41 22.00 1.87 13.21
C ASN A 41 21.48 1.93 14.65
N LYS A 42 20.38 2.64 14.92
CA LYS A 42 19.79 2.76 16.26
C LYS A 42 18.43 2.07 16.30
N ASN A 43 18.00 1.73 17.51
CA ASN A 43 16.69 1.11 17.71
C ASN A 43 15.57 2.01 17.16
N VAL A 44 14.63 1.40 16.44
CA VAL A 44 13.40 2.06 15.99
C VAL A 44 12.34 1.81 17.05
N TYR A 45 11.69 2.86 17.51
CA TYR A 45 10.63 2.79 18.53
C TYR A 45 9.28 2.99 17.86
N CYS A 46 8.33 2.14 18.22
CA CYS A 46 6.93 2.36 17.91
C CYS A 46 6.29 3.13 19.07
N CYS A 47 5.62 4.22 18.78
CA CYS A 47 4.92 5.00 19.80
C CYS A 47 3.52 4.41 19.98
N GLU A 48 3.21 4.02 21.21
CA GLU A 48 1.84 3.80 21.63
C GLU A 48 1.28 5.15 22.10
N VAL A 49 0.20 5.59 21.46
CA VAL A 49 -0.40 6.89 21.74
C VAL A 49 -1.72 6.67 22.44
N PRO A 50 -1.96 7.30 23.60
CA PRO A 50 -3.22 7.14 24.35
C PRO A 50 -4.37 7.98 23.74
N THR A 51 -4.40 8.14 22.44
CA THR A 51 -5.48 8.79 21.70
C THR A 51 -6.21 7.79 20.84
N ASP A 52 -7.52 7.86 20.81
CA ASP A 52 -8.40 6.90 20.15
C ASP A 52 -8.19 6.84 18.62
N ASP A 53 -7.65 7.90 18.04
CA ASP A 53 -7.36 8.00 16.61
C ASP A 53 -6.01 7.41 16.19
N GLY A 54 -5.12 7.10 17.14
CA GLY A 54 -3.77 6.56 16.86
C GLY A 54 -2.90 7.48 16.00
N ILE A 55 -3.28 8.75 15.88
CA ILE A 55 -2.57 9.75 15.09
C ILE A 55 -1.58 10.49 15.98
N ILE A 56 -0.34 10.57 15.53
CA ILE A 56 0.71 11.32 16.18
C ILE A 56 1.11 12.54 15.37
N TYR A 57 1.37 13.64 16.07
CA TYR A 57 1.97 14.83 15.46
C TYR A 57 3.48 14.74 15.64
N VAL A 58 4.17 14.49 14.54
CA VAL A 58 5.63 14.38 14.54
C VAL A 58 6.25 15.67 14.01
N ARG A 59 7.33 16.12 14.64
CA ARG A 59 8.08 17.32 14.24
C ARG A 59 9.51 16.95 13.89
N ARG A 60 9.93 17.27 12.66
CA ARG A 60 11.31 17.10 12.21
C ARG A 60 11.79 18.42 11.59
N PHE A 61 12.95 18.89 12.02
CA PHE A 61 13.53 20.17 11.55
C PHE A 61 12.57 21.36 11.64
N GLY A 62 11.80 21.47 12.71
CA GLY A 62 10.83 22.54 12.91
C GLY A 62 9.52 22.43 12.13
N LYS A 63 9.39 21.43 11.26
CA LYS A 63 8.15 21.15 10.50
C LYS A 63 7.35 20.06 11.18
N GLY A 64 6.06 20.31 11.37
CA GLY A 64 5.14 19.35 11.96
C GLY A 64 4.34 18.61 10.89
N VAL A 65 4.12 17.33 11.09
CA VAL A 65 3.30 16.47 10.23
C VAL A 65 2.47 15.54 11.09
N TRP A 66 1.20 15.39 10.76
CA TRP A 66 0.37 14.35 11.32
C TRP A 66 0.72 13.01 10.67
N SER A 67 0.97 12.01 11.48
CA SER A 67 1.35 10.68 11.02
C SER A 67 0.60 9.62 11.82
N GLY A 68 0.18 8.57 11.14
CA GLY A 68 -0.46 7.41 11.73
C GLY A 68 -0.18 6.16 10.92
N ASN A 69 -0.36 5.01 11.55
CA ASN A 69 -0.25 3.71 10.90
C ASN A 69 -1.61 3.22 10.42
N SER A 70 -1.60 2.36 9.39
CA SER A 70 -2.79 1.62 8.97
C SER A 70 -3.22 0.65 10.08
N ARG A 71 -4.51 0.66 10.45
CA ARG A 71 -5.06 -0.22 11.50
C ARG A 71 -5.13 -1.68 11.08
N HIS A 72 -5.38 -1.97 9.81
CA HIS A 72 -5.70 -3.32 9.32
C HIS A 72 -4.69 -3.89 8.33
N GLY A 73 -3.73 -3.11 7.85
CA GLY A 73 -2.75 -3.54 6.86
C GLY A 73 -3.35 -3.98 5.52
N GLN A 74 -4.55 -3.55 5.20
CA GLN A 74 -5.31 -3.91 3.99
C GLN A 74 -4.92 -3.05 2.78
N LYS A 75 -3.64 -3.07 2.43
CA LYS A 75 -3.16 -2.41 1.22
C LYS A 75 -3.56 -3.20 -0.02
N GLY A 76 -3.99 -2.51 -1.06
CA GLY A 76 -4.35 -3.12 -2.33
C GLY A 76 -4.01 -2.22 -3.51
N THR A 77 -3.95 -2.80 -4.69
CA THR A 77 -3.75 -2.07 -5.94
C THR A 77 -5.12 -1.70 -6.52
N ILE A 78 -5.26 -0.46 -6.99
CA ILE A 78 -6.44 -0.04 -7.72
C ILE A 78 -6.43 -0.77 -9.08
N GLY A 79 -7.41 -1.65 -9.28
CA GLY A 79 -7.53 -2.46 -10.49
C GLY A 79 -8.26 -1.73 -11.62
N MET A 80 -9.35 -1.03 -11.27
CA MET A 80 -10.20 -0.34 -12.22
C MET A 80 -10.80 0.92 -11.59
N ILE A 81 -11.07 1.91 -12.41
CA ILE A 81 -11.76 3.13 -12.02
C ILE A 81 -13.04 3.22 -12.85
N TYR A 82 -14.18 3.37 -12.16
CA TYR A 82 -15.48 3.56 -12.77
C TYR A 82 -15.96 4.99 -12.57
N ASN A 83 -16.82 5.44 -13.48
CA ASN A 83 -17.59 6.65 -13.25
C ASN A 83 -18.61 6.40 -12.14
N ASN A 84 -18.99 7.44 -11.41
CA ASN A 84 -19.93 7.30 -10.30
C ASN A 84 -21.31 6.80 -10.74
N GLU A 85 -21.73 7.14 -11.95
CA GLU A 85 -22.99 6.70 -12.58
C GLU A 85 -23.02 5.21 -12.92
N ASP A 86 -21.85 4.60 -13.16
CA ASP A 86 -21.72 3.17 -13.45
C ASP A 86 -21.56 2.30 -12.17
N MET A 87 -21.37 2.96 -11.04
CA MET A 87 -21.23 2.26 -9.76
C MET A 87 -22.58 1.74 -9.27
N PRO A 88 -22.60 0.60 -8.56
CA PRO A 88 -23.82 0.12 -7.94
C PRO A 88 -24.32 1.12 -6.90
N PHE A 89 -25.62 1.18 -6.68
CA PHE A 89 -26.24 2.11 -5.72
C PHE A 89 -27.31 1.41 -4.89
N ASN A 90 -27.56 1.93 -3.70
CA ASN A 90 -28.63 1.42 -2.82
C ASN A 90 -29.99 2.07 -3.13
N LYS A 91 -31.03 1.68 -2.40
CA LYS A 91 -32.42 2.24 -2.57
C LYS A 91 -32.51 3.75 -2.34
N GLU A 92 -31.52 4.34 -1.65
CA GLU A 92 -31.43 5.77 -1.34
C GLU A 92 -30.60 6.55 -2.37
N GLY A 93 -30.07 5.84 -3.38
CA GLY A 93 -29.23 6.44 -4.41
C GLY A 93 -27.76 6.64 -4.00
N VAL A 94 -27.34 6.10 -2.86
CA VAL A 94 -25.96 6.17 -2.41
C VAL A 94 -25.13 5.09 -3.10
N SER A 95 -24.05 5.51 -3.76
CA SER A 95 -23.09 4.62 -4.40
C SER A 95 -21.80 4.52 -3.55
N PRO A 96 -21.15 3.36 -3.48
CA PRO A 96 -19.88 3.22 -2.79
C PRO A 96 -18.74 3.92 -3.55
N ASP A 97 -17.80 4.50 -2.82
CA ASP A 97 -16.60 5.11 -3.41
C ASP A 97 -15.53 4.07 -3.77
N ILE A 98 -15.56 2.89 -3.10
CA ILE A 98 -14.58 1.83 -3.28
C ILE A 98 -15.23 0.47 -3.18
N ILE A 99 -14.82 -0.45 -4.05
CA ILE A 99 -15.23 -1.86 -4.03
C ILE A 99 -13.98 -2.69 -3.73
N LEU A 100 -14.07 -3.52 -2.70
CA LEU A 100 -12.97 -4.37 -2.26
C LEU A 100 -13.26 -5.84 -2.56
N ASN A 101 -12.20 -6.57 -2.92
CA ASN A 101 -12.30 -8.02 -3.05
C ASN A 101 -12.45 -8.66 -1.66
N PRO A 102 -13.51 -9.45 -1.40
CA PRO A 102 -13.74 -10.10 -0.11
C PRO A 102 -12.69 -11.15 0.22
N HIS A 103 -11.98 -11.71 -0.76
CA HIS A 103 -10.94 -12.74 -0.54
C HIS A 103 -9.74 -12.25 0.26
N CYS A 104 -9.56 -10.94 0.40
CA CYS A 104 -8.50 -10.39 1.24
C CYS A 104 -8.79 -10.52 2.75
N ILE A 105 -10.02 -10.78 3.16
CA ILE A 105 -10.42 -10.85 4.57
C ILE A 105 -10.07 -12.21 5.20
N PRO A 106 -10.46 -13.38 4.65
CA PRO A 106 -10.23 -14.68 5.28
C PRO A 106 -8.75 -14.99 5.47
N SER A 107 -7.93 -14.73 4.46
CA SER A 107 -6.50 -15.04 4.48
C SER A 107 -5.72 -14.16 5.48
N ARG A 108 -6.16 -12.95 5.72
CA ARG A 108 -5.52 -12.00 6.64
C ARG A 108 -6.17 -11.95 8.01
N MET A 109 -7.33 -12.60 8.17
CA MET A 109 -8.10 -12.64 9.43
C MET A 109 -8.40 -11.25 10.01
N THR A 110 -8.63 -10.25 9.17
CA THR A 110 -8.89 -8.86 9.58
C THR A 110 -10.37 -8.65 9.91
N LEU A 111 -10.91 -9.43 10.83
CA LEU A 111 -12.32 -9.33 11.24
C LEU A 111 -12.65 -7.99 11.87
N ALA A 112 -11.68 -7.40 12.57
CA ALA A 112 -11.83 -6.07 13.15
C ALA A 112 -12.15 -4.98 12.12
N HIS A 113 -11.70 -5.14 10.88
CA HIS A 113 -12.05 -4.23 9.78
C HIS A 113 -13.55 -4.27 9.44
N LEU A 114 -14.15 -5.45 9.47
CA LEU A 114 -15.60 -5.61 9.24
C LEU A 114 -16.39 -5.01 10.41
N ILE A 115 -15.98 -5.27 11.66
CA ILE A 115 -16.61 -4.72 12.86
C ILE A 115 -16.52 -3.20 12.87
N GLU A 116 -15.37 -2.64 12.51
CA GLU A 116 -15.20 -1.19 12.36
C GLU A 116 -16.16 -0.60 11.32
N THR A 117 -16.36 -1.27 10.21
CA THR A 117 -17.28 -0.82 9.15
C THR A 117 -18.73 -0.80 9.63
N ILE A 118 -19.18 -1.84 10.36
CA ILE A 118 -20.53 -1.91 10.94
C ILE A 118 -20.73 -0.83 12.00
N LEU A 119 -19.72 -0.66 12.88
CA LEU A 119 -19.76 0.40 13.90
C LEU A 119 -19.79 1.79 13.24
N GLY A 120 -18.97 2.01 12.21
CA GLY A 120 -18.95 3.25 11.46
C GLY A 120 -20.30 3.58 10.83
N LYS A 121 -21.01 2.56 10.31
CA LYS A 121 -22.37 2.70 9.76
C LYS A 121 -23.35 3.14 10.84
N SER A 122 -23.32 2.50 12.00
CA SER A 122 -24.15 2.88 13.15
C SER A 122 -23.84 4.30 13.62
N CYS A 123 -22.58 4.69 13.65
CA CYS A 123 -22.15 6.04 14.01
C CYS A 123 -22.67 7.11 13.06
N CYS A 124 -22.69 6.82 11.77
CA CYS A 124 -23.23 7.75 10.76
C CYS A 124 -24.73 7.99 10.92
N GLU A 125 -25.48 6.93 11.21
CA GLU A 125 -26.94 7.02 11.36
C GLU A 125 -27.36 7.80 12.63
N TYR A 126 -26.66 7.57 13.72
CA TYR A 126 -27.03 8.17 15.00
C TYR A 126 -26.19 9.39 15.39
N GLY A 127 -25.15 9.71 14.64
CA GLY A 127 -24.34 10.90 14.88
C GLY A 127 -23.46 10.83 16.13
N PHE A 128 -23.00 9.63 16.53
CA PHE A 128 -22.08 9.47 17.64
C PHE A 128 -20.68 9.01 17.17
N HIS A 129 -19.71 9.12 18.07
CA HIS A 129 -18.37 8.59 17.82
C HIS A 129 -18.25 7.18 18.42
N GLY A 130 -17.87 6.21 17.60
CA GLY A 130 -17.62 4.85 18.04
C GLY A 130 -16.25 4.72 18.71
N ASP A 131 -16.19 3.92 19.76
CA ASP A 131 -14.92 3.55 20.40
C ASP A 131 -14.26 2.42 19.60
N GLY A 132 -13.15 2.73 18.94
CA GLY A 132 -12.32 1.79 18.18
C GLY A 132 -11.05 1.35 18.91
N THR A 133 -10.97 1.53 20.24
CA THR A 133 -9.80 1.17 21.06
C THR A 133 -9.50 -0.32 20.95
N PRO A 134 -8.23 -0.71 20.70
CA PRO A 134 -7.85 -2.12 20.67
C PRO A 134 -8.08 -2.82 22.00
N PHE A 135 -8.41 -4.11 21.92
CA PHE A 135 -8.64 -4.99 23.10
C PHE A 135 -9.85 -4.63 23.96
N ASN A 136 -10.75 -3.78 23.49
CA ASN A 136 -12.06 -3.59 24.10
C ASN A 136 -12.96 -4.79 23.82
N ASN A 137 -13.78 -5.16 24.80
CA ASN A 137 -14.81 -6.20 24.66
C ASN A 137 -16.05 -5.63 23.95
N ILE A 138 -15.89 -5.24 22.69
CA ILE A 138 -17.03 -4.81 21.87
C ILE A 138 -17.68 -6.09 21.30
N ASN A 139 -18.96 -6.28 21.62
CA ASN A 139 -19.74 -7.36 21.06
C ASN A 139 -20.35 -6.91 19.70
N PRO A 140 -20.06 -7.60 18.60
CA PRO A 140 -20.64 -7.28 17.29
C PRO A 140 -22.18 -7.32 17.27
N ASP A 141 -22.78 -8.17 18.10
CA ASP A 141 -24.25 -8.31 18.18
C ASP A 141 -24.91 -7.03 18.70
N ASP A 142 -24.28 -6.36 19.69
CA ASP A 142 -24.80 -5.10 20.23
C ASP A 142 -24.80 -3.99 19.17
N ILE A 143 -23.76 -3.97 18.31
CA ILE A 143 -23.69 -3.03 17.17
C ILE A 143 -24.78 -3.39 16.15
N GLY A 144 -24.98 -4.67 15.89
CA GLY A 144 -26.04 -5.17 15.00
C GLY A 144 -27.44 -4.76 15.48
N ASP A 145 -27.70 -4.81 16.78
CA ASP A 145 -28.98 -4.39 17.37
C ASP A 145 -29.21 -2.88 17.17
N ILE A 146 -28.17 -2.07 17.29
CA ILE A 146 -28.25 -0.63 16.97
C ILE A 146 -28.59 -0.39 15.49
N LEU A 147 -27.98 -1.16 14.58
CA LEU A 147 -28.27 -1.07 13.16
C LEU A 147 -29.72 -1.49 12.83
N GLU A 148 -30.23 -2.53 13.47
CA GLU A 148 -31.62 -2.98 13.29
C GLU A 148 -32.62 -1.91 13.73
N LEU A 149 -32.34 -1.21 14.81
CA LEU A 149 -33.15 -0.06 15.25
C LEU A 149 -33.17 1.09 14.23
N ALA A 150 -32.08 1.25 13.45
CA ALA A 150 -31.99 2.20 12.34
C ALA A 150 -32.66 1.71 11.05
N GLY A 151 -33.17 0.46 11.02
CA GLY A 151 -33.84 -0.12 9.85
C GLY A 151 -32.91 -0.83 8.86
N PHE A 152 -31.67 -1.08 9.23
CA PHE A 152 -30.73 -1.88 8.46
C PHE A 152 -30.69 -3.33 8.93
N GLU A 153 -30.07 -4.20 8.15
CA GLU A 153 -29.77 -5.56 8.58
C GLU A 153 -28.62 -5.56 9.61
N LYS A 154 -28.72 -6.43 10.64
CA LYS A 154 -27.70 -6.55 11.71
C LYS A 154 -26.27 -6.74 11.20
N GLY A 155 -26.10 -7.48 10.09
CA GLY A 155 -24.81 -7.72 9.45
C GLY A 155 -24.30 -6.57 8.59
N GLY A 156 -25.02 -5.46 8.46
CA GLY A 156 -24.64 -4.34 7.60
C GLY A 156 -24.81 -4.59 6.10
N MET A 157 -25.50 -5.67 5.72
CA MET A 157 -25.76 -6.00 4.33
C MET A 157 -26.85 -5.11 3.74
N GLU A 158 -26.71 -4.78 2.46
CA GLU A 158 -27.70 -4.01 1.69
C GLU A 158 -27.96 -4.65 0.33
N ILE A 159 -29.14 -4.36 -0.20
CA ILE A 159 -29.50 -4.68 -1.59
C ILE A 159 -29.04 -3.52 -2.45
N LEU A 160 -28.23 -3.82 -3.45
CA LEU A 160 -27.76 -2.84 -4.41
C LEU A 160 -28.36 -3.07 -5.79
N TYR A 161 -28.39 -1.99 -6.57
CA TYR A 161 -28.82 -1.97 -7.97
C TYR A 161 -27.60 -1.73 -8.84
N ASN A 162 -27.55 -2.39 -9.99
CA ASN A 162 -26.46 -2.21 -10.95
C ASN A 162 -26.56 -0.82 -11.59
N GLY A 163 -25.49 -0.03 -11.52
CA GLY A 163 -25.48 1.33 -12.08
C GLY A 163 -25.63 1.39 -13.60
N VAL A 164 -25.18 0.36 -14.30
CA VAL A 164 -25.25 0.30 -15.78
C VAL A 164 -26.62 -0.17 -16.27
N THR A 165 -27.18 -1.23 -15.65
CA THR A 165 -28.46 -1.84 -16.11
C THR A 165 -29.68 -1.38 -15.34
N GLY A 166 -29.48 -0.83 -14.13
CA GLY A 166 -30.56 -0.48 -13.20
C GLY A 166 -31.25 -1.69 -12.54
N GLU A 167 -30.81 -2.92 -12.82
CA GLU A 167 -31.39 -4.12 -12.25
C GLU A 167 -30.93 -4.36 -10.83
N GLN A 168 -31.80 -4.88 -9.99
CA GLN A 168 -31.46 -5.30 -8.63
C GLN A 168 -30.46 -6.45 -8.66
N MET A 169 -29.40 -6.31 -7.90
CA MET A 169 -28.42 -7.38 -7.74
C MET A 169 -28.99 -8.53 -6.91
N LYS A 170 -28.78 -9.77 -7.37
CA LYS A 170 -29.27 -10.99 -6.67
C LYS A 170 -28.36 -11.41 -5.51
N ALA A 171 -27.89 -10.44 -4.75
CA ALA A 171 -27.00 -10.69 -3.62
C ALA A 171 -27.15 -9.56 -2.60
N ASN A 172 -27.01 -9.89 -1.34
CA ASN A 172 -26.83 -8.90 -0.27
C ASN A 172 -25.37 -8.51 -0.23
N ILE A 173 -25.09 -7.22 -0.30
CA ILE A 173 -23.73 -6.67 -0.36
C ILE A 173 -23.41 -6.00 0.96
N PHE A 174 -22.24 -6.31 1.50
CA PHE A 174 -21.72 -5.66 2.69
C PHE A 174 -21.26 -4.24 2.35
N VAL A 175 -21.90 -3.24 2.93
CA VAL A 175 -21.65 -1.82 2.65
C VAL A 175 -21.58 -1.04 3.95
N GLY A 176 -20.58 -0.19 4.09
CA GLY A 176 -20.49 0.72 5.21
C GLY A 176 -19.26 1.65 5.08
N PRO A 177 -19.21 2.71 5.87
CA PRO A 177 -18.09 3.65 5.86
C PRO A 177 -16.85 2.99 6.48
N THR A 178 -15.72 3.18 5.84
CA THR A 178 -14.43 2.73 6.35
C THR A 178 -13.34 3.70 5.92
N TYR A 179 -12.27 3.77 6.70
CA TYR A 179 -11.17 4.70 6.42
C TYR A 179 -10.16 4.07 5.46
N TYR A 180 -10.04 4.65 4.27
CA TYR A 180 -9.04 4.31 3.27
C TYR A 180 -8.20 5.51 2.88
N GLN A 181 -6.93 5.27 2.59
CA GLN A 181 -6.00 6.31 2.20
C GLN A 181 -5.30 5.94 0.90
N ARG A 182 -5.30 6.86 -0.08
CA ARG A 182 -4.53 6.70 -1.30
C ARG A 182 -3.05 6.87 -1.01
N LEU A 183 -2.24 5.87 -1.38
CA LEU A 183 -0.80 5.93 -1.25
C LEU A 183 -0.16 6.49 -2.53
N LYS A 184 1.02 7.08 -2.38
CA LYS A 184 1.78 7.70 -3.47
C LYS A 184 2.40 6.72 -4.48
N HIS A 185 2.34 5.43 -4.22
CA HIS A 185 2.95 4.40 -5.06
C HIS A 185 2.14 4.22 -6.34
N MET A 186 2.56 4.89 -7.41
CA MET A 186 1.91 4.82 -8.72
C MET A 186 2.64 3.89 -9.67
N VAL A 187 1.92 3.34 -10.63
CA VAL A 187 2.47 2.43 -11.66
C VAL A 187 3.56 3.11 -12.49
N GLU A 188 3.39 4.38 -12.81
CA GLU A 188 4.35 5.16 -13.58
C GLU A 188 5.73 5.22 -12.93
N ASP A 189 5.77 5.31 -11.60
CA ASP A 189 7.02 5.31 -10.83
C ASP A 189 7.69 3.93 -10.77
N LYS A 190 6.97 2.86 -11.08
CA LYS A 190 7.45 1.47 -11.02
C LYS A 190 7.64 0.84 -12.39
N TYR A 191 7.02 1.40 -13.42
CA TYR A 191 7.18 0.94 -14.78
C TYR A 191 8.64 0.99 -15.21
N HIS A 192 9.14 -0.09 -15.79
CA HIS A 192 10.49 -0.17 -16.30
C HIS A 192 10.54 -1.08 -17.54
N ALA A 193 11.22 -0.62 -18.57
CA ALA A 193 11.49 -1.38 -19.78
C ALA A 193 12.92 -1.10 -20.24
N ARG A 194 13.58 -2.13 -20.74
CA ARG A 194 14.93 -2.01 -21.29
C ARG A 194 15.05 -2.88 -22.53
N SER A 195 15.57 -2.32 -23.60
CA SER A 195 16.06 -3.08 -24.76
C SER A 195 17.57 -3.29 -24.69
N THR A 196 18.32 -2.19 -24.72
CA THR A 196 19.78 -2.12 -24.56
C THR A 196 20.10 -0.92 -23.68
N GLY A 197 21.17 -0.99 -22.89
CA GLY A 197 21.53 0.09 -21.99
C GLY A 197 22.87 -0.13 -21.32
N PRO A 198 23.18 0.59 -20.24
CA PRO A 198 24.47 0.56 -19.56
C PRO A 198 24.82 -0.84 -19.03
N LYS A 199 26.07 -1.21 -19.17
CA LYS A 199 26.64 -2.48 -18.67
C LYS A 199 27.64 -2.22 -17.55
N VAL A 200 27.71 -3.15 -16.62
CA VAL A 200 28.75 -3.14 -15.56
C VAL A 200 30.09 -3.45 -16.19
N ARG A 201 31.08 -2.59 -15.97
CA ARG A 201 32.41 -2.70 -16.60
C ARG A 201 33.14 -4.00 -16.24
N LEU A 202 32.97 -4.49 -15.02
CA LEU A 202 33.68 -5.68 -14.55
C LEU A 202 33.10 -6.97 -15.13
N THR A 203 31.79 -7.13 -15.11
CA THR A 203 31.11 -8.36 -15.51
C THR A 203 30.62 -8.36 -16.96
N GLY A 204 30.59 -7.20 -17.62
CA GLY A 204 30.01 -7.06 -18.96
C GLY A 204 28.50 -7.28 -19.04
N GLN A 205 27.84 -7.48 -17.91
CA GLN A 205 26.41 -7.72 -17.83
C GLN A 205 25.62 -6.41 -17.69
N PRO A 206 24.31 -6.39 -18.01
CA PRO A 206 23.48 -5.23 -17.76
C PRO A 206 23.54 -4.78 -16.31
N SER A 207 23.50 -3.46 -16.08
CA SER A 207 23.38 -2.90 -14.73
C SER A 207 22.07 -3.35 -14.05
N GLU A 208 22.01 -3.29 -12.75
CA GLU A 208 20.85 -3.65 -11.96
C GLU A 208 20.08 -2.40 -11.50
N GLY A 209 18.75 -2.51 -11.48
CA GLY A 209 17.86 -1.49 -10.94
C GLY A 209 17.32 -0.49 -11.98
N ARG A 210 16.06 -0.10 -11.77
CA ARG A 210 15.33 0.83 -12.63
C ARG A 210 16.02 2.20 -12.77
N THR A 211 16.56 2.72 -11.67
CA THR A 211 17.23 4.04 -11.63
C THR A 211 18.48 4.11 -12.49
N ARG A 212 19.09 2.97 -12.80
CA ARG A 212 20.30 2.86 -13.62
C ARG A 212 19.99 2.35 -15.05
N ASP A 213 18.75 2.39 -15.46
CA ASP A 213 18.30 1.78 -16.70
C ASP A 213 18.79 0.33 -16.83
N GLY A 214 18.66 -0.41 -15.74
CA GLY A 214 19.15 -1.78 -15.61
C GLY A 214 18.23 -2.83 -16.20
N GLY A 215 18.74 -4.05 -16.30
CA GLY A 215 17.99 -5.23 -16.73
C GLY A 215 17.33 -5.95 -15.54
N TYR A 216 16.43 -6.88 -15.89
CA TYR A 216 15.89 -7.84 -14.92
C TYR A 216 16.86 -9.01 -14.74
N ARG A 217 16.81 -9.63 -13.57
CA ARG A 217 17.55 -10.84 -13.30
C ARG A 217 16.82 -12.05 -13.90
N PHE A 218 17.49 -12.76 -14.79
CA PHE A 218 17.08 -14.09 -15.24
C PHE A 218 17.82 -15.13 -14.39
N GLY A 219 17.14 -15.66 -13.38
CA GLY A 219 17.74 -16.58 -12.41
C GLY A 219 17.81 -18.03 -12.88
N GLU A 220 18.35 -18.91 -12.05
CA GLU A 220 18.46 -20.35 -12.37
C GLU A 220 17.10 -21.02 -12.51
N MET A 221 16.12 -20.62 -11.70
CA MET A 221 14.76 -21.19 -11.75
C MET A 221 14.07 -20.83 -13.08
N GLU A 222 14.24 -19.61 -13.56
CA GLU A 222 13.74 -19.18 -14.86
C GLU A 222 14.42 -19.94 -16.00
N ARG A 223 15.75 -20.18 -15.89
CA ARG A 223 16.48 -21.03 -16.84
C ARG A 223 15.90 -22.45 -16.88
N ASP A 224 15.66 -23.06 -15.73
CA ASP A 224 15.14 -24.42 -15.64
C ASP A 224 13.75 -24.53 -16.25
N CYS A 225 12.91 -23.55 -16.02
CA CYS A 225 11.59 -23.42 -16.65
C CYS A 225 11.70 -23.38 -18.19
N MET A 226 12.62 -22.58 -18.72
CA MET A 226 12.81 -22.45 -20.18
C MET A 226 13.45 -23.68 -20.81
N ILE A 227 14.30 -24.41 -20.10
CA ILE A 227 14.82 -25.71 -20.53
C ILE A 227 13.68 -26.72 -20.65
N ALA A 228 12.84 -26.82 -19.61
CA ALA A 228 11.67 -27.72 -19.63
C ALA A 228 10.69 -27.40 -20.76
N HIS A 229 10.53 -26.11 -21.07
CA HIS A 229 9.69 -25.64 -22.19
C HIS A 229 10.32 -25.93 -23.57
N GLY A 230 11.65 -26.07 -23.66
CA GLY A 230 12.38 -26.29 -24.90
C GLY A 230 12.74 -25.01 -25.68
N GLY A 231 12.73 -23.85 -25.04
CA GLY A 231 13.01 -22.53 -25.61
C GLY A 231 14.51 -22.24 -25.84
N ALA A 232 15.24 -23.08 -26.57
CA ALA A 232 16.69 -22.98 -26.73
C ALA A 232 17.15 -21.67 -27.35
N SER A 233 16.47 -21.16 -28.38
CA SER A 233 16.79 -19.89 -29.02
C SER A 233 16.62 -18.70 -28.07
N PHE A 234 15.57 -18.71 -27.28
CA PHE A 234 15.33 -17.69 -26.25
C PHE A 234 16.43 -17.72 -25.19
N LEU A 235 16.80 -18.90 -24.69
CA LEU A 235 17.88 -19.05 -23.73
C LEU A 235 19.21 -18.50 -24.24
N LYS A 236 19.55 -18.81 -25.50
CA LYS A 236 20.76 -18.28 -26.14
C LYS A 236 20.73 -16.74 -26.18
N GLU A 237 19.60 -16.17 -26.60
CA GLU A 237 19.45 -14.72 -26.70
C GLU A 237 19.61 -14.04 -25.33
N ILE A 238 18.91 -14.53 -24.30
CA ILE A 238 18.91 -13.91 -22.99
C ILE A 238 20.24 -14.10 -22.26
N MET A 239 20.78 -15.32 -22.28
CA MET A 239 21.95 -15.66 -21.46
C MET A 239 23.28 -15.31 -22.13
N LEU A 240 23.29 -15.18 -23.44
CA LEU A 240 24.53 -14.87 -24.20
C LEU A 240 24.41 -13.52 -24.91
N ASP A 241 23.52 -13.38 -25.91
CA ASP A 241 23.55 -12.25 -26.82
C ASP A 241 23.21 -10.92 -26.14
N LYS A 242 22.24 -10.91 -25.20
CA LYS A 242 21.84 -9.74 -24.43
C LYS A 242 22.59 -9.55 -23.10
N SER A 243 23.41 -10.52 -22.70
CA SER A 243 24.18 -10.47 -21.45
C SER A 243 25.63 -10.06 -21.70
N ASP A 244 26.54 -11.02 -21.64
CA ASP A 244 27.98 -10.84 -21.60
C ASP A 244 28.67 -11.47 -22.80
N ASN A 245 28.05 -11.47 -23.97
CA ASN A 245 28.63 -12.00 -25.19
C ASN A 245 29.98 -11.34 -25.49
N TYR A 246 31.02 -12.17 -25.55
CA TYR A 246 32.37 -11.73 -25.83
C TYR A 246 33.03 -12.70 -26.84
N ARG A 247 33.73 -12.16 -27.82
CA ARG A 247 34.48 -12.94 -28.84
C ARG A 247 35.97 -12.75 -28.61
N VAL A 248 36.68 -13.87 -28.57
CA VAL A 248 38.14 -13.89 -28.39
C VAL A 248 38.77 -14.53 -29.63
N TYR A 249 39.81 -13.90 -30.13
CA TYR A 249 40.63 -14.46 -31.21
C TYR A 249 41.82 -15.20 -30.58
N LEU A 250 42.00 -16.47 -30.98
CA LEU A 250 43.12 -17.28 -30.56
C LEU A 250 44.09 -17.49 -31.70
N CYS A 251 45.36 -17.32 -31.43
CA CYS A 251 46.42 -17.65 -32.39
C CYS A 251 46.47 -19.17 -32.58
N ARG A 252 46.30 -19.66 -33.82
CA ARG A 252 46.34 -21.08 -34.11
C ARG A 252 47.72 -21.74 -33.87
N LYS A 253 48.81 -20.96 -33.84
CA LYS A 253 50.20 -21.50 -33.67
C LYS A 253 50.61 -21.58 -32.22
N CYS A 254 50.28 -20.60 -31.41
CA CYS A 254 50.77 -20.51 -30.03
C CYS A 254 49.67 -20.56 -28.94
N GLY A 255 48.37 -20.56 -29.33
CA GLY A 255 47.25 -20.60 -28.42
C GLY A 255 46.99 -19.30 -27.61
N HIS A 256 47.80 -18.25 -27.85
CA HIS A 256 47.61 -16.99 -27.15
C HIS A 256 46.38 -16.23 -27.65
N MET A 257 45.72 -15.53 -26.73
CA MET A 257 44.64 -14.59 -27.07
C MET A 257 45.25 -13.39 -27.79
N ALA A 258 44.70 -13.04 -28.92
CA ALA A 258 45.02 -11.80 -29.62
C ALA A 258 43.98 -10.74 -29.29
N ASN A 259 44.44 -9.51 -29.03
CA ASN A 259 43.57 -8.35 -28.86
C ASN A 259 43.00 -7.90 -30.21
#